data_7bbad81292307a5340400db2ddebd366
#
_entry.id   7bbad81292307a5340400db2ddebd366
#
_cell.length_a   1.000
_cell.length_b   1.000
_cell.length_c   1.000
_cell.angle_alpha   90.00
_cell.angle_beta   90.00
_cell.angle_gamma   90.00
#
_symmetry.space_group_name_H-M   'P 1'
#
loop_
_entity.id
_entity.type
_entity.pdbx_description
1 polymer ?
#
loop_
_entity_poly.entity_id
_entity_poly.type
_entity_poly.pdbx_seq_one_letter_code
_entity_poly.pdbx_strand_id
1 'polypeptide(L)'
;MKKITFIGVGGIGKPMAERLIDTGFAITVCDVSEAALEGFRKRGVRTISRAAEGAEADAILVMVANDAQVKAAVLGPGGVLEGIDSERPPVVAIMSSVLPQTIQNTAGELAKKNVHTLDAPVSGGSIRAAQGELTIMVGGDAADLQAMRSVFDALGNQVFHCGPLGSGEAVKIINNIVGVANTLITAEALEIAIKLGIDLRWLADVMETSSGRNVATKDIEGFRSIYRYNARTAESLKAVIDICRKDLALGQALGKQLKVYTPTLYALALGNEAVSYEDILATWRAVSEDRDDIVRLGGEDEARA
;
A
#
# COMPACT_ATOMS: atom_id res chain seq x y z
N MET A 1 25.14 3.03 -13.64
CA MET A 1 24.21 3.25 -12.52
C MET A 1 22.93 3.81 -13.12
N LYS A 2 21.76 3.18 -12.90
CA LYS A 2 20.50 3.67 -13.46
C LYS A 2 20.12 5.01 -12.86
N LYS A 3 19.72 5.95 -13.74
CA LYS A 3 19.07 7.21 -13.33
C LYS A 3 17.59 6.94 -13.17
N ILE A 4 17.03 7.28 -12.02
CA ILE A 4 15.61 7.04 -11.70
C ILE A 4 14.92 8.37 -11.43
N THR A 5 13.76 8.57 -12.03
CA THR A 5 12.83 9.60 -11.58
C THR A 5 11.74 8.97 -10.75
N PHE A 6 11.61 9.41 -9.49
CA PHE A 6 10.61 8.94 -8.55
C PHE A 6 9.54 10.01 -8.36
N ILE A 7 8.31 9.71 -8.77
CA ILE A 7 7.17 10.62 -8.78
C ILE A 7 6.21 10.26 -7.66
N GLY A 8 5.97 11.19 -6.75
CA GLY A 8 5.09 11.03 -5.60
C GLY A 8 5.81 10.53 -4.35
N VAL A 9 6.19 11.45 -3.45
CA VAL A 9 6.89 11.15 -2.20
C VAL A 9 6.01 11.39 -0.97
N GLY A 10 4.78 10.89 -1.05
CA GLY A 10 3.86 10.81 0.08
C GLY A 10 4.22 9.70 1.07
N GLY A 11 3.23 9.20 1.85
CA GLY A 11 3.43 8.29 2.98
C GLY A 11 4.28 7.04 2.70
N ILE A 12 4.12 6.39 1.53
CA ILE A 12 4.90 5.20 1.14
C ILE A 12 6.00 5.57 0.13
N GLY A 13 5.74 6.51 -0.76
CA GLY A 13 6.72 6.93 -1.78
C GLY A 13 7.98 7.55 -1.19
N LYS A 14 7.86 8.34 -0.11
CA LYS A 14 9.01 8.94 0.56
C LYS A 14 10.01 7.89 1.06
N PRO A 15 9.64 6.91 1.92
CA PRO A 15 10.59 5.89 2.37
C PRO A 15 11.12 5.01 1.22
N MET A 16 10.36 4.78 0.14
CA MET A 16 10.85 4.09 -1.05
C MET A 16 11.94 4.90 -1.76
N ALA A 17 11.73 6.19 -1.99
CA ALA A 17 12.72 7.06 -2.61
C ALA A 17 14.00 7.17 -1.75
N GLU A 18 13.86 7.34 -0.43
CA GLU A 18 14.98 7.35 0.51
C GLU A 18 15.76 6.04 0.46
N ARG A 19 15.08 4.90 0.44
CA ARG A 19 15.71 3.58 0.34
C ARG A 19 16.53 3.44 -0.95
N LEU A 20 16.02 3.89 -2.10
CA LEU A 20 16.76 3.85 -3.37
C LEU A 20 18.01 4.75 -3.32
N ILE A 21 17.94 5.92 -2.69
CA ILE A 21 19.09 6.79 -2.48
C ILE A 21 20.15 6.09 -1.61
N ASP A 22 19.72 5.50 -0.50
CA ASP A 22 20.62 4.84 0.47
C ASP A 22 21.28 3.57 -0.11
N THR A 23 20.64 2.94 -1.11
CA THR A 23 21.20 1.81 -1.88
C THR A 23 22.02 2.23 -3.10
N GLY A 24 22.24 3.53 -3.29
CA GLY A 24 23.20 4.07 -4.26
C GLY A 24 22.63 4.36 -5.66
N PHE A 25 21.31 4.43 -5.84
CA PHE A 25 20.74 4.88 -7.12
C PHE A 25 20.83 6.39 -7.30
N ALA A 26 21.01 6.84 -8.55
CA ALA A 26 20.93 8.26 -8.91
C ALA A 26 19.46 8.65 -9.07
N ILE A 27 18.92 9.40 -8.10
CA ILE A 27 17.49 9.70 -8.05
C ILE A 27 17.21 11.18 -8.30
N THR A 28 16.19 11.44 -9.12
CA THR A 28 15.47 12.71 -9.17
C THR A 28 14.10 12.49 -8.53
N VAL A 29 13.74 13.33 -7.57
CA VAL A 29 12.45 13.25 -6.87
C VAL A 29 11.49 14.28 -7.43
N CYS A 30 10.27 13.84 -7.76
CA CYS A 30 9.20 14.68 -8.29
C CYS A 30 7.99 14.65 -7.35
N ASP A 31 7.53 15.81 -6.91
CA ASP A 31 6.25 15.95 -6.20
C ASP A 31 5.69 17.36 -6.43
N VAL A 32 4.38 17.49 -6.40
CA VAL A 32 3.70 18.80 -6.48
C VAL A 32 3.76 19.58 -5.17
N SER A 33 4.07 18.90 -4.06
CA SER A 33 4.19 19.47 -2.72
C SER A 33 5.63 19.91 -2.46
N GLU A 34 5.87 21.21 -2.40
CA GLU A 34 7.18 21.78 -2.03
C GLU A 34 7.65 21.28 -0.65
N ALA A 35 6.74 21.15 0.30
CA ALA A 35 7.05 20.61 1.64
C ALA A 35 7.56 19.17 1.60
N ALA A 36 7.03 18.33 0.69
CA ALA A 36 7.48 16.96 0.52
C ALA A 36 8.90 16.89 -0.09
N LEU A 37 9.28 17.87 -0.92
CA LEU A 37 10.59 17.93 -1.59
C LEU A 37 11.70 18.48 -0.69
N GLU A 38 11.38 19.28 0.34
CA GLU A 38 12.37 19.98 1.15
C GLU A 38 13.41 19.04 1.81
N GLY A 39 12.96 17.91 2.34
CA GLY A 39 13.85 16.91 2.97
C GLY A 39 14.87 16.35 1.98
N PHE A 40 14.49 16.11 0.74
CA PHE A 40 15.37 15.62 -0.33
C PHE A 40 16.37 16.70 -0.79
N ARG A 41 15.93 17.95 -0.90
CA ARG A 41 16.84 19.08 -1.23
C ARG A 41 17.95 19.24 -0.19
N LYS A 42 17.62 19.13 1.11
CA LYS A 42 18.61 19.18 2.20
C LYS A 42 19.65 18.06 2.11
N ARG A 43 19.30 16.93 1.49
CA ARG A 43 20.22 15.81 1.20
C ARG A 43 20.99 15.97 -0.12
N GLY A 44 20.82 17.09 -0.84
CA GLY A 44 21.47 17.36 -2.14
C GLY A 44 20.86 16.56 -3.31
N VAL A 45 19.67 15.99 -3.14
CA VAL A 45 18.95 15.24 -4.18
C VAL A 45 18.28 16.22 -5.14
N ARG A 46 18.38 15.97 -6.45
CA ARG A 46 17.66 16.76 -7.45
C ARG A 46 16.15 16.61 -7.24
N THR A 47 15.44 17.73 -7.13
CA THR A 47 13.98 17.76 -6.99
C THR A 47 13.35 18.59 -8.10
N ILE A 48 12.20 18.14 -8.57
CA ILE A 48 11.41 18.79 -9.62
C ILE A 48 9.92 18.77 -9.24
N SER A 49 9.15 19.71 -9.80
CA SER A 49 7.69 19.78 -9.58
C SER A 49 6.87 19.32 -10.81
N ARG A 50 7.52 19.20 -11.98
CA ARG A 50 6.90 18.72 -13.21
C ARG A 50 7.59 17.42 -13.64
N ALA A 51 6.81 16.36 -13.83
CA ALA A 51 7.35 15.03 -14.15
C ALA A 51 8.11 15.00 -15.50
N ALA A 52 7.72 15.84 -16.44
CA ALA A 52 8.40 15.99 -17.74
C ALA A 52 9.89 16.34 -17.61
N GLU A 53 10.29 17.09 -16.58
CA GLU A 53 11.69 17.48 -16.35
C GLU A 53 12.59 16.31 -15.92
N GLY A 54 11.99 15.18 -15.57
CA GLY A 54 12.69 13.96 -15.17
C GLY A 54 12.57 12.81 -16.18
N ALA A 55 12.00 13.06 -17.36
CA ALA A 55 11.72 12.02 -18.35
C ALA A 55 12.96 11.43 -19.04
N GLU A 56 14.14 12.06 -18.91
CA GLU A 56 15.43 11.56 -19.42
C GLU A 56 16.03 10.41 -18.60
N ALA A 57 15.35 9.97 -17.54
CA ALA A 57 15.81 8.87 -16.69
C ALA A 57 15.80 7.53 -17.45
N ASP A 58 16.55 6.54 -16.94
CA ASP A 58 16.49 5.16 -17.45
C ASP A 58 15.20 4.46 -16.98
N ALA A 59 14.67 4.88 -15.82
CA ALA A 59 13.43 4.36 -15.24
C ALA A 59 12.63 5.47 -14.54
N ILE A 60 11.31 5.38 -14.62
CA ILE A 60 10.39 6.29 -13.92
C ILE A 60 9.47 5.47 -13.04
N LEU A 61 9.48 5.75 -11.73
CA LEU A 61 8.58 5.14 -10.75
C LEU A 61 7.49 6.13 -10.38
N VAL A 62 6.22 5.70 -10.50
CA VAL A 62 5.05 6.54 -10.19
C VAL A 62 4.35 5.98 -8.95
N MET A 63 4.39 6.72 -7.83
CA MET A 63 3.81 6.31 -6.55
C MET A 63 2.92 7.43 -5.99
N VAL A 64 1.76 7.62 -6.58
CA VAL A 64 0.77 8.64 -6.22
C VAL A 64 -0.50 8.00 -5.66
N ALA A 65 -1.47 8.80 -5.16
CA ALA A 65 -2.54 8.28 -4.33
C ALA A 65 -3.67 7.55 -5.07
N ASN A 66 -3.95 7.91 -6.34
CA ASN A 66 -5.13 7.43 -7.05
C ASN A 66 -5.02 7.51 -8.59
N ASP A 67 -6.03 6.98 -9.29
CA ASP A 67 -6.12 6.93 -10.75
C ASP A 67 -6.00 8.31 -11.42
N ALA A 68 -6.65 9.34 -10.84
CA ALA A 68 -6.60 10.69 -11.39
C ALA A 68 -5.19 11.27 -11.31
N GLN A 69 -4.47 11.03 -10.21
CA GLN A 69 -3.10 11.48 -10.05
C GLN A 69 -2.13 10.71 -10.94
N VAL A 70 -2.32 9.40 -11.18
CA VAL A 70 -1.54 8.65 -12.16
C VAL A 70 -1.70 9.26 -13.54
N LYS A 71 -2.94 9.50 -13.99
CA LYS A 71 -3.22 10.14 -15.27
C LYS A 71 -2.59 11.52 -15.38
N ALA A 72 -2.72 12.35 -14.34
CA ALA A 72 -2.14 13.69 -14.31
C ALA A 72 -0.61 13.66 -14.37
N ALA A 73 0.04 12.81 -13.57
CA ALA A 73 1.50 12.72 -13.49
C ALA A 73 2.12 12.14 -14.76
N VAL A 74 1.42 11.24 -15.45
CA VAL A 74 1.97 10.58 -16.65
C VAL A 74 1.53 11.25 -17.94
N LEU A 75 0.23 11.57 -18.08
CA LEU A 75 -0.38 12.03 -19.35
C LEU A 75 -0.79 13.51 -19.34
N GLY A 76 -0.88 14.12 -18.15
CA GLY A 76 -1.33 15.50 -17.99
C GLY A 76 -0.28 16.53 -18.45
N PRO A 77 -0.64 17.83 -18.46
CA PRO A 77 0.30 18.91 -18.74
C PRO A 77 1.49 18.89 -17.79
N GLY A 78 2.71 18.87 -18.32
CA GLY A 78 3.95 18.71 -17.54
C GLY A 78 4.16 17.29 -17.01
N GLY A 79 3.37 16.31 -17.46
CA GLY A 79 3.51 14.90 -17.13
C GLY A 79 4.65 14.21 -17.89
N VAL A 80 4.90 12.95 -17.52
CA VAL A 80 5.98 12.14 -18.09
C VAL A 80 5.97 12.14 -19.62
N LEU A 81 4.80 11.91 -20.23
CA LEU A 81 4.66 11.78 -21.68
C LEU A 81 5.14 13.03 -22.46
N GLU A 82 4.99 14.23 -21.86
CA GLU A 82 5.42 15.49 -22.49
C GLU A 82 6.95 15.55 -22.65
N GLY A 83 7.69 15.03 -21.64
CA GLY A 83 9.16 15.09 -21.62
C GLY A 83 9.87 13.89 -22.26
N ILE A 84 9.14 12.87 -22.75
CA ILE A 84 9.75 11.66 -23.34
C ILE A 84 10.43 11.94 -24.67
N ASP A 85 11.70 11.56 -24.75
CA ASP A 85 12.42 11.36 -25.99
C ASP A 85 12.20 9.94 -26.52
N SER A 86 11.60 9.80 -27.69
CA SER A 86 11.28 8.50 -28.30
C SER A 86 12.49 7.71 -28.78
N GLU A 87 13.67 8.33 -28.87
CA GLU A 87 14.93 7.65 -29.23
C GLU A 87 15.57 6.92 -28.03
N ARG A 88 15.25 7.38 -26.79
CA ARG A 88 15.72 6.78 -25.54
C ARG A 88 14.60 6.72 -24.49
N PRO A 89 13.56 5.95 -24.74
CA PRO A 89 12.44 5.89 -23.81
C PRO A 89 12.85 5.21 -22.51
N PRO A 90 12.36 5.70 -21.34
CA PRO A 90 12.51 5.00 -20.06
C PRO A 90 11.59 3.78 -19.98
N VAL A 91 11.82 2.92 -18.99
CA VAL A 91 10.76 2.02 -18.49
C VAL A 91 9.96 2.78 -17.43
N VAL A 92 8.63 2.82 -17.58
CA VAL A 92 7.72 3.42 -16.59
C VAL A 92 7.08 2.34 -15.75
N ALA A 93 7.32 2.35 -14.44
CA ALA A 93 6.67 1.46 -13.48
C ALA A 93 5.65 2.23 -12.64
N ILE A 94 4.37 1.90 -12.77
CA ILE A 94 3.30 2.48 -11.96
C ILE A 94 3.15 1.61 -10.71
N MET A 95 3.50 2.18 -9.55
CA MET A 95 3.51 1.49 -8.25
C MET A 95 2.34 1.89 -7.35
N SER A 96 1.52 2.82 -7.81
CA SER A 96 0.26 3.23 -7.18
C SER A 96 -0.78 2.12 -7.25
N SER A 97 -1.63 1.97 -6.23
CA SER A 97 -2.79 1.06 -6.32
C SER A 97 -3.96 1.75 -7.02
N VAL A 98 -4.23 1.32 -8.25
CA VAL A 98 -5.24 1.86 -9.18
C VAL A 98 -5.96 0.73 -9.91
N LEU A 99 -6.94 1.05 -10.75
CA LEU A 99 -7.62 0.04 -11.57
C LEU A 99 -6.70 -0.46 -12.71
N PRO A 100 -6.74 -1.77 -13.06
CA PRO A 100 -6.01 -2.31 -14.22
C PRO A 100 -6.31 -1.55 -15.52
N GLN A 101 -7.54 -1.06 -15.70
CA GLN A 101 -7.91 -0.25 -16.85
C GLN A 101 -7.15 1.07 -16.93
N THR A 102 -6.85 1.70 -15.79
CA THR A 102 -6.03 2.92 -15.74
C THR A 102 -4.61 2.65 -16.22
N ILE A 103 -4.03 1.51 -15.81
CA ILE A 103 -2.72 1.06 -16.27
C ILE A 103 -2.73 0.85 -17.79
N GLN A 104 -3.68 0.07 -18.31
CA GLN A 104 -3.79 -0.24 -19.74
C GLN A 104 -3.95 1.03 -20.60
N ASN A 105 -4.81 1.95 -20.17
CA ASN A 105 -5.03 3.22 -20.87
C ASN A 105 -3.77 4.09 -20.86
N THR A 106 -3.09 4.19 -19.71
CA THR A 106 -1.86 4.98 -19.57
C THR A 106 -0.73 4.40 -20.42
N ALA A 107 -0.57 3.09 -20.38
CA ALA A 107 0.44 2.38 -21.19
C ALA A 107 0.17 2.51 -22.69
N GLY A 108 -1.11 2.50 -23.11
CA GLY A 108 -1.47 2.70 -24.52
C GLY A 108 -1.03 4.07 -25.06
N GLU A 109 -1.08 5.12 -24.24
CA GLU A 109 -0.57 6.44 -24.63
C GLU A 109 0.97 6.49 -24.63
N LEU A 110 1.61 5.90 -23.63
CA LEU A 110 3.07 5.81 -23.52
C LEU A 110 3.68 5.00 -24.68
N ALA A 111 3.03 3.91 -25.09
CA ALA A 111 3.47 3.06 -26.19
C ALA A 111 3.59 3.81 -27.54
N LYS A 112 2.82 4.90 -27.75
CA LYS A 112 2.95 5.76 -28.94
C LYS A 112 4.32 6.44 -29.05
N LYS A 113 5.05 6.50 -27.93
CA LYS A 113 6.44 6.99 -27.85
C LYS A 113 7.44 5.87 -27.53
N ASN A 114 7.12 4.62 -27.84
CA ASN A 114 7.94 3.42 -27.59
C ASN A 114 8.29 3.20 -26.10
N VAL A 115 7.51 3.76 -25.17
CA VAL A 115 7.73 3.58 -23.73
C VAL A 115 7.14 2.27 -23.25
N HIS A 116 7.95 1.44 -22.62
CA HIS A 116 7.54 0.21 -21.96
C HIS A 116 6.96 0.52 -20.58
N THR A 117 5.87 -0.13 -20.21
CA THR A 117 5.17 0.13 -18.96
C THR A 117 4.98 -1.15 -18.16
N LEU A 118 5.24 -1.07 -16.86
CA LEU A 118 4.91 -2.09 -15.86
C LEU A 118 3.90 -1.51 -14.86
N ASP A 119 2.97 -2.31 -14.41
CA ASP A 119 2.28 -2.08 -13.16
C ASP A 119 2.99 -2.87 -12.05
N ALA A 120 3.33 -2.19 -10.98
CA ALA A 120 4.14 -2.77 -9.92
C ALA A 120 3.68 -2.33 -8.52
N PRO A 121 2.38 -2.47 -8.18
CA PRO A 121 1.88 -2.10 -6.87
C PRO A 121 2.58 -2.85 -5.75
N VAL A 122 2.65 -2.20 -4.58
CA VAL A 122 3.41 -2.67 -3.43
C VAL A 122 2.53 -3.00 -2.22
N SER A 123 3.03 -3.89 -1.37
CA SER A 123 2.44 -4.21 -0.07
C SER A 123 3.51 -4.25 1.02
N GLY A 124 3.19 -3.70 2.22
CA GLY A 124 4.11 -3.70 3.36
C GLY A 124 4.09 -2.41 4.20
N GLY A 125 3.49 -1.33 3.68
CA GLY A 125 3.43 -0.05 4.37
C GLY A 125 4.78 0.68 4.44
N SER A 126 4.81 1.81 5.14
CA SER A 126 5.97 2.71 5.18
C SER A 126 7.19 2.11 5.90
N ILE A 127 6.97 1.29 6.93
CA ILE A 127 8.05 0.66 7.69
C ILE A 127 8.83 -0.31 6.80
N ARG A 128 8.14 -1.25 6.14
CA ARG A 128 8.77 -2.21 5.24
C ARG A 128 9.35 -1.55 3.99
N ALA A 129 8.76 -0.44 3.54
CA ALA A 129 9.32 0.37 2.45
C ALA A 129 10.70 0.94 2.80
N ALA A 130 10.86 1.48 4.00
CA ALA A 130 12.16 1.99 4.48
C ALA A 130 13.22 0.87 4.63
N GLN A 131 12.79 -0.34 4.93
CA GLN A 131 13.68 -1.51 5.11
C GLN A 131 14.04 -2.20 3.78
N GLY A 132 13.34 -1.89 2.67
CA GLY A 132 13.50 -2.62 1.41
C GLY A 132 12.87 -4.01 1.45
N GLU A 133 11.79 -4.17 2.21
CA GLU A 133 11.11 -5.45 2.46
C GLU A 133 9.70 -5.49 1.88
N LEU A 134 9.40 -4.64 0.90
CA LEU A 134 8.10 -4.65 0.25
C LEU A 134 7.86 -5.96 -0.50
N THR A 135 6.60 -6.34 -0.60
CA THR A 135 6.11 -7.27 -1.62
C THR A 135 5.70 -6.46 -2.84
N ILE A 136 6.26 -6.76 -4.00
CA ILE A 136 6.01 -6.07 -5.27
C ILE A 136 5.32 -7.05 -6.23
N MET A 137 4.17 -6.67 -6.76
CA MET A 137 3.36 -7.48 -7.67
C MET A 137 3.46 -6.87 -9.07
N VAL A 138 4.21 -7.50 -9.98
CA VAL A 138 4.53 -6.90 -11.28
C VAL A 138 3.70 -7.51 -12.38
N GLY A 139 2.97 -6.66 -13.12
CA GLY A 139 2.34 -6.99 -14.40
C GLY A 139 3.08 -6.31 -15.54
N GLY A 140 3.16 -6.99 -16.68
CA GLY A 140 3.81 -6.51 -17.89
C GLY A 140 4.80 -7.49 -18.49
N ASP A 141 5.66 -7.02 -19.40
CA ASP A 141 6.62 -7.87 -20.08
C ASP A 141 7.73 -8.36 -19.14
N ALA A 142 8.09 -9.63 -19.25
CA ALA A 142 9.14 -10.25 -18.43
C ALA A 142 10.53 -9.63 -18.68
N ALA A 143 10.82 -9.16 -19.89
CA ALA A 143 12.08 -8.49 -20.21
C ALA A 143 12.17 -7.14 -19.50
N ASP A 144 11.07 -6.40 -19.43
CA ASP A 144 11.01 -5.10 -18.70
C ASP A 144 11.14 -5.31 -17.20
N LEU A 145 10.48 -6.34 -16.64
CA LEU A 145 10.67 -6.75 -15.26
C LEU A 145 12.15 -7.07 -14.98
N GLN A 146 12.79 -7.85 -15.83
CA GLN A 146 14.21 -8.18 -15.69
C GLN A 146 15.10 -6.94 -15.80
N ALA A 147 14.78 -5.99 -16.68
CA ALA A 147 15.47 -4.72 -16.79
C ALA A 147 15.32 -3.87 -15.51
N MET A 148 14.19 -3.97 -14.80
CA MET A 148 13.89 -3.26 -13.55
C MET A 148 14.29 -4.03 -12.29
N ARG A 149 14.76 -5.26 -12.42
CA ARG A 149 14.99 -6.18 -11.30
C ARG A 149 15.82 -5.56 -10.17
N SER A 150 16.95 -4.92 -10.48
CA SER A 150 17.81 -4.29 -9.47
C SER A 150 17.12 -3.18 -8.67
N VAL A 151 16.18 -2.46 -9.30
CA VAL A 151 15.39 -1.41 -8.64
C VAL A 151 14.36 -2.04 -7.70
N PHE A 152 13.67 -3.06 -8.16
CA PHE A 152 12.67 -3.75 -7.35
C PHE A 152 13.31 -4.50 -6.18
N ASP A 153 14.48 -5.15 -6.38
CA ASP A 153 15.21 -5.84 -5.31
C ASP A 153 15.73 -4.88 -4.21
N ALA A 154 15.98 -3.61 -4.55
CA ALA A 154 16.33 -2.60 -3.56
C ALA A 154 15.13 -2.17 -2.70
N LEU A 155 13.91 -2.25 -3.26
CA LEU A 155 12.66 -1.84 -2.61
C LEU A 155 11.93 -2.96 -1.87
N GLY A 156 12.13 -4.21 -2.30
CA GLY A 156 11.38 -5.33 -1.76
C GLY A 156 12.16 -6.64 -1.76
N ASN A 157 11.82 -7.50 -0.83
CA ASN A 157 12.39 -8.84 -0.70
C ASN A 157 11.54 -9.93 -1.39
N GLN A 158 10.36 -9.58 -1.89
CA GLN A 158 9.46 -10.44 -2.64
C GLN A 158 8.97 -9.72 -3.90
N VAL A 159 9.38 -10.19 -5.07
CA VAL A 159 8.97 -9.63 -6.37
C VAL A 159 8.31 -10.74 -7.19
N PHE A 160 7.01 -10.59 -7.43
CA PHE A 160 6.20 -11.57 -8.17
C PHE A 160 5.88 -11.04 -9.57
N HIS A 161 6.15 -11.84 -10.62
CA HIS A 161 5.62 -11.59 -11.95
C HIS A 161 4.20 -12.18 -12.03
N CYS A 162 3.20 -11.30 -12.06
CA CYS A 162 1.79 -11.68 -11.96
C CYS A 162 1.15 -12.00 -13.33
N GLY A 163 1.83 -11.71 -14.43
CA GLY A 163 1.31 -11.93 -15.79
C GLY A 163 1.35 -10.67 -16.66
N PRO A 164 0.46 -10.54 -17.65
CA PRO A 164 0.42 -9.39 -18.54
C PRO A 164 0.11 -8.09 -17.80
N LEU A 165 0.27 -6.95 -18.49
CA LEU A 165 0.05 -5.61 -17.95
C LEU A 165 -1.35 -5.45 -17.32
N GLY A 166 -1.41 -4.97 -16.09
CA GLY A 166 -2.60 -4.86 -15.24
C GLY A 166 -2.79 -6.04 -14.27
N SER A 167 -2.03 -7.14 -14.42
CA SER A 167 -2.14 -8.30 -13.53
C SER A 167 -1.61 -8.01 -12.12
N GLY A 168 -0.57 -7.19 -11.98
CA GLY A 168 -0.06 -6.75 -10.68
C GLY A 168 -1.13 -6.01 -9.89
N GLU A 169 -1.82 -5.07 -10.54
CA GLU A 169 -2.94 -4.34 -9.91
C GLU A 169 -4.12 -5.25 -9.56
N ALA A 170 -4.48 -6.17 -10.44
CA ALA A 170 -5.55 -7.12 -10.15
C ALA A 170 -5.22 -7.95 -8.90
N VAL A 171 -4.01 -8.50 -8.82
CA VAL A 171 -3.53 -9.25 -7.65
C VAL A 171 -3.50 -8.37 -6.39
N LYS A 172 -3.03 -7.11 -6.52
CA LYS A 172 -3.01 -6.15 -5.41
C LYS A 172 -4.41 -5.85 -4.88
N ILE A 173 -5.37 -5.58 -5.75
CA ILE A 173 -6.76 -5.30 -5.36
C ILE A 173 -7.36 -6.51 -4.64
N ILE A 174 -7.19 -7.72 -5.18
CA ILE A 174 -7.70 -8.95 -4.56
C ILE A 174 -7.06 -9.17 -3.17
N ASN A 175 -5.74 -9.01 -3.07
CA ASN A 175 -5.05 -9.10 -1.78
C ASN A 175 -5.60 -8.09 -0.76
N ASN A 176 -5.83 -6.85 -1.20
CA ASN A 176 -6.26 -5.78 -0.30
C ASN A 176 -7.72 -5.94 0.15
N ILE A 177 -8.62 -6.46 -0.69
CA ILE A 177 -9.98 -6.81 -0.25
C ILE A 177 -9.92 -7.71 0.99
N VAL A 178 -9.13 -8.78 0.93
CA VAL A 178 -9.02 -9.75 2.04
C VAL A 178 -8.28 -9.13 3.23
N GLY A 179 -7.17 -8.43 2.98
CA GLY A 179 -6.37 -7.80 4.04
C GLY A 179 -7.15 -6.74 4.82
N VAL A 180 -7.91 -5.88 4.13
CA VAL A 180 -8.76 -4.86 4.77
C VAL A 180 -9.89 -5.53 5.55
N ALA A 181 -10.58 -6.51 4.96
CA ALA A 181 -11.63 -7.25 5.65
C ALA A 181 -11.11 -7.88 6.95
N ASN A 182 -9.97 -8.56 6.89
CA ASN A 182 -9.34 -9.15 8.08
C ASN A 182 -8.98 -8.09 9.13
N THR A 183 -8.42 -6.96 8.73
CA THR A 183 -8.04 -5.89 9.66
C THR A 183 -9.25 -5.32 10.40
N LEU A 184 -10.32 -5.03 9.69
CA LEU A 184 -11.53 -4.44 10.28
C LEU A 184 -12.25 -5.44 11.20
N ILE A 185 -12.56 -6.63 10.69
CA ILE A 185 -13.31 -7.62 11.46
C ILE A 185 -12.51 -8.14 12.68
N THR A 186 -11.18 -8.24 12.58
CA THR A 186 -10.36 -8.68 13.71
C THR A 186 -10.35 -7.64 14.83
N ALA A 187 -10.32 -6.33 14.52
CA ALA A 187 -10.41 -5.30 15.54
C ALA A 187 -11.71 -5.40 16.34
N GLU A 188 -12.84 -5.57 15.66
CA GLU A 188 -14.15 -5.73 16.29
C GLU A 188 -14.22 -7.02 17.15
N ALA A 189 -13.72 -8.13 16.62
CA ALA A 189 -13.68 -9.41 17.37
C ALA A 189 -12.81 -9.34 18.63
N LEU A 190 -11.64 -8.66 18.54
CA LEU A 190 -10.78 -8.45 19.69
C LEU A 190 -11.41 -7.51 20.73
N GLU A 191 -12.17 -6.49 20.31
CA GLU A 191 -12.91 -5.64 21.25
C GLU A 191 -13.99 -6.42 22.00
N ILE A 192 -14.72 -7.31 21.32
CA ILE A 192 -15.68 -8.22 21.97
C ILE A 192 -14.97 -9.09 23.02
N ALA A 193 -13.80 -9.65 22.68
CA ALA A 193 -13.02 -10.47 23.61
C ALA A 193 -12.57 -9.67 24.85
N ILE A 194 -12.15 -8.41 24.66
CA ILE A 194 -11.82 -7.49 25.77
C ILE A 194 -13.02 -7.30 26.71
N LYS A 195 -14.22 -7.09 26.15
CA LYS A 195 -15.45 -6.91 26.96
C LYS A 195 -15.83 -8.16 27.74
N LEU A 196 -15.43 -9.34 27.25
CA LEU A 196 -15.62 -10.63 27.90
C LEU A 196 -14.49 -10.98 28.90
N GLY A 197 -13.44 -10.14 29.02
CA GLY A 197 -12.28 -10.43 29.85
C GLY A 197 -11.37 -11.54 29.30
N ILE A 198 -11.41 -11.82 28.01
CA ILE A 198 -10.58 -12.85 27.39
C ILE A 198 -9.17 -12.29 27.14
N ASP A 199 -8.13 -13.07 27.50
CA ASP A 199 -6.74 -12.76 27.16
C ASP A 199 -6.53 -12.83 25.64
N LEU A 200 -6.13 -11.70 25.05
CA LEU A 200 -5.96 -11.59 23.59
C LEU A 200 -4.81 -12.43 23.05
N ARG A 201 -3.76 -12.70 23.85
CA ARG A 201 -2.64 -13.56 23.44
C ARG A 201 -3.13 -15.00 23.31
N TRP A 202 -3.82 -15.48 24.34
CA TRP A 202 -4.41 -16.81 24.30
C TRP A 202 -5.44 -16.95 23.17
N LEU A 203 -6.28 -15.94 22.96
CA LEU A 203 -7.24 -15.93 21.85
C LEU A 203 -6.53 -15.99 20.49
N ALA A 204 -5.43 -15.23 20.32
CA ALA A 204 -4.66 -15.26 19.08
C ALA A 204 -4.07 -16.64 18.80
N ASP A 205 -3.54 -17.35 19.83
CA ASP A 205 -3.05 -18.71 19.70
C ASP A 205 -4.14 -19.69 19.26
N VAL A 206 -5.34 -19.55 19.82
CA VAL A 206 -6.51 -20.35 19.41
C VAL A 206 -6.89 -20.04 17.96
N MET A 207 -6.95 -18.76 17.59
CA MET A 207 -7.29 -18.35 16.21
C MET A 207 -6.25 -18.83 15.21
N GLU A 208 -4.93 -18.78 15.54
CA GLU A 208 -3.84 -19.20 14.66
C GLU A 208 -3.92 -20.69 14.30
N THR A 209 -4.44 -21.51 15.21
CA THR A 209 -4.61 -22.96 15.00
C THR A 209 -6.02 -23.36 14.53
N SER A 210 -6.91 -22.38 14.33
CA SER A 210 -8.31 -22.56 13.97
C SER A 210 -8.67 -21.77 12.70
N SER A 211 -9.96 -21.75 12.35
CA SER A 211 -10.47 -21.07 11.15
C SER A 211 -10.38 -19.55 11.17
N GLY A 212 -10.10 -18.93 12.32
CA GLY A 212 -9.90 -17.49 12.48
C GLY A 212 -8.51 -16.98 12.09
N ARG A 213 -7.62 -17.88 11.66
CA ARG A 213 -6.24 -17.54 11.29
C ARG A 213 -6.17 -16.40 10.27
N ASN A 214 -5.36 -15.38 10.57
CA ASN A 214 -5.08 -14.26 9.69
C ASN A 214 -3.77 -13.55 10.09
N VAL A 215 -3.46 -12.41 9.50
CA VAL A 215 -2.20 -11.69 9.78
C VAL A 215 -2.04 -11.25 11.24
N ALA A 216 -3.15 -10.98 11.94
CA ALA A 216 -3.12 -10.57 13.35
C ALA A 216 -2.82 -11.72 14.30
N THR A 217 -3.26 -12.94 13.96
CA THR A 217 -3.10 -14.10 14.84
C THR A 217 -1.68 -14.64 14.85
N LYS A 218 -0.92 -14.42 13.78
CA LYS A 218 0.47 -14.87 13.67
C LYS A 218 1.41 -14.14 14.64
N ASP A 219 1.16 -12.87 14.87
CA ASP A 219 1.95 -12.01 15.77
C ASP A 219 1.02 -10.92 16.32
N ILE A 220 0.34 -11.26 17.40
CA ILE A 220 -0.66 -10.36 18.03
C ILE A 220 -0.01 -9.05 18.52
N GLU A 221 1.21 -9.09 19.03
CA GLU A 221 1.89 -7.88 19.52
C GLU A 221 2.28 -6.96 18.35
N GLY A 222 2.80 -7.53 17.27
CA GLY A 222 3.07 -6.79 16.03
C GLY A 222 1.80 -6.19 15.44
N PHE A 223 0.70 -6.95 15.45
CA PHE A 223 -0.60 -6.46 14.97
C PHE A 223 -1.16 -5.35 15.86
N ARG A 224 -1.13 -5.50 17.19
CA ARG A 224 -1.53 -4.45 18.14
C ARG A 224 -0.69 -3.18 17.97
N SER A 225 0.60 -3.31 17.67
CA SER A 225 1.45 -2.17 17.39
C SER A 225 1.01 -1.39 16.15
N ILE A 226 0.45 -2.07 15.14
CA ILE A 226 -0.12 -1.43 13.94
C ILE A 226 -1.36 -0.61 14.32
N TYR A 227 -2.26 -1.13 15.13
CA TYR A 227 -3.41 -0.37 15.62
C TYR A 227 -2.96 0.84 16.46
N ARG A 228 -2.04 0.64 17.40
CA ARG A 228 -1.47 1.72 18.24
C ARG A 228 -0.83 2.81 17.39
N TYR A 229 -0.04 2.45 16.39
CA TYR A 229 0.60 3.41 15.49
C TYR A 229 -0.43 4.22 14.68
N ASN A 230 -1.44 3.57 14.14
CA ASN A 230 -2.45 4.21 13.29
C ASN A 230 -3.51 4.98 14.10
N ALA A 231 -3.82 4.56 15.33
CA ALA A 231 -4.76 5.22 16.24
C ALA A 231 -4.12 6.28 17.16
N ARG A 232 -2.85 6.62 16.96
CA ARG A 232 -2.13 7.62 17.79
C ARG A 232 -2.75 9.02 17.70
N THR A 233 -3.24 9.42 16.53
CA THR A 233 -3.98 10.66 16.29
C THR A 233 -5.20 10.40 15.40
N ALA A 234 -6.19 11.30 15.47
CA ALA A 234 -7.37 11.22 14.60
C ALA A 234 -6.99 11.31 13.10
N GLU A 235 -5.97 12.13 12.76
CA GLU A 235 -5.49 12.28 11.39
C GLU A 235 -4.80 11.00 10.90
N SER A 236 -4.01 10.34 11.75
CA SER A 236 -3.36 9.07 11.41
C SER A 236 -4.39 7.98 11.13
N LEU A 237 -5.42 7.87 11.98
CA LEU A 237 -6.51 6.93 11.79
C LEU A 237 -7.27 7.24 10.51
N LYS A 238 -7.66 8.51 10.32
CA LYS A 238 -8.38 8.92 9.11
C LYS A 238 -7.62 8.52 7.85
N ALA A 239 -6.33 8.78 7.80
CA ALA A 239 -5.51 8.45 6.64
C ALA A 239 -5.52 6.95 6.32
N VAL A 240 -5.40 6.07 7.31
CA VAL A 240 -5.42 4.61 7.07
C VAL A 240 -6.81 4.10 6.72
N ILE A 241 -7.87 4.63 7.35
CA ILE A 241 -9.24 4.23 7.02
C ILE A 241 -9.64 4.71 5.62
N ASP A 242 -9.22 5.91 5.21
CA ASP A 242 -9.42 6.39 3.83
C ASP A 242 -8.74 5.48 2.80
N ILE A 243 -7.55 4.94 3.12
CA ILE A 243 -6.88 3.91 2.30
C ILE A 243 -7.72 2.63 2.25
N CYS A 244 -8.21 2.14 3.38
CA CYS A 244 -9.07 0.96 3.43
C CYS A 244 -10.35 1.15 2.58
N ARG A 245 -11.02 2.29 2.72
CA ARG A 245 -12.22 2.64 1.93
C ARG A 245 -11.92 2.68 0.43
N LYS A 246 -10.81 3.31 0.05
CA LYS A 246 -10.35 3.34 -1.34
C LYS A 246 -10.11 1.92 -1.88
N ASP A 247 -9.44 1.07 -1.12
CA ASP A 247 -9.10 -0.29 -1.55
C ASP A 247 -10.35 -1.18 -1.69
N LEU A 248 -11.33 -1.05 -0.79
CA LEU A 248 -12.63 -1.70 -0.93
C LEU A 248 -13.39 -1.19 -2.17
N ALA A 249 -13.36 0.11 -2.44
CA ALA A 249 -13.99 0.71 -3.62
C ALA A 249 -13.34 0.23 -4.92
N LEU A 250 -12.01 0.07 -4.97
CA LEU A 250 -11.31 -0.53 -6.11
C LEU A 250 -11.77 -1.98 -6.34
N GLY A 251 -11.92 -2.75 -5.26
CA GLY A 251 -12.46 -4.11 -5.33
C GLY A 251 -13.88 -4.18 -5.89
N GLN A 252 -14.77 -3.30 -5.42
CA GLN A 252 -16.14 -3.20 -5.94
C GLN A 252 -16.15 -2.80 -7.42
N ALA A 253 -15.33 -1.82 -7.81
CA ALA A 253 -15.22 -1.37 -9.19
C ALA A 253 -14.72 -2.48 -10.12
N LEU A 254 -13.72 -3.23 -9.68
CA LEU A 254 -13.19 -4.38 -10.42
C LEU A 254 -14.24 -5.50 -10.55
N GLY A 255 -14.93 -5.85 -9.45
CA GLY A 255 -16.03 -6.82 -9.47
C GLY A 255 -17.13 -6.43 -10.45
N LYS A 256 -17.56 -5.16 -10.42
CA LYS A 256 -18.55 -4.62 -11.36
C LYS A 256 -18.08 -4.71 -12.82
N GLN A 257 -16.83 -4.34 -13.08
CA GLN A 257 -16.23 -4.40 -14.42
C GLN A 257 -16.22 -5.84 -14.97
N LEU A 258 -15.89 -6.80 -14.11
CA LEU A 258 -15.84 -8.23 -14.44
C LEU A 258 -17.21 -8.94 -14.36
N LYS A 259 -18.28 -8.23 -13.99
CA LYS A 259 -19.63 -8.76 -13.77
C LYS A 259 -19.68 -9.87 -12.72
N VAL A 260 -18.83 -9.78 -11.70
CA VAL A 260 -18.83 -10.68 -10.53
C VAL A 260 -19.75 -10.10 -9.46
N TYR A 261 -20.66 -10.93 -8.94
CA TYR A 261 -21.52 -10.54 -7.83
C TYR A 261 -20.74 -10.66 -6.50
N THR A 262 -20.56 -9.54 -5.80
CA THR A 262 -19.73 -9.42 -4.60
C THR A 262 -20.51 -8.84 -3.40
N PRO A 263 -21.60 -9.51 -2.91
CA PRO A 263 -22.48 -8.97 -1.89
C PRO A 263 -21.78 -8.73 -0.55
N THR A 264 -20.87 -9.61 -0.13
CA THR A 264 -20.11 -9.48 1.12
C THR A 264 -19.16 -8.28 1.07
N LEU A 265 -18.44 -8.11 -0.05
CA LEU A 265 -17.58 -6.94 -0.24
C LEU A 265 -18.39 -5.64 -0.24
N TYR A 266 -19.59 -5.67 -0.86
CA TYR A 266 -20.49 -4.51 -0.86
C TYR A 266 -20.94 -4.17 0.56
N ALA A 267 -21.39 -5.15 1.34
CA ALA A 267 -21.82 -4.95 2.73
C ALA A 267 -20.69 -4.44 3.63
N LEU A 268 -19.47 -4.98 3.47
CA LEU A 268 -18.29 -4.52 4.20
C LEU A 268 -17.94 -3.06 3.89
N ALA A 269 -17.94 -2.69 2.60
CA ALA A 269 -17.64 -1.32 2.19
C ALA A 269 -18.70 -0.33 2.72
N LEU A 270 -19.99 -0.66 2.58
CA LEU A 270 -21.10 0.15 3.06
C LEU A 270 -21.06 0.29 4.60
N GLY A 271 -20.82 -0.81 5.33
CA GLY A 271 -20.66 -0.78 6.78
C GLY A 271 -19.50 0.09 7.23
N ASN A 272 -18.35 -0.03 6.56
CA ASN A 272 -17.18 0.79 6.89
C ASN A 272 -17.38 2.29 6.58
N GLU A 273 -18.16 2.64 5.57
CA GLU A 273 -18.54 4.04 5.29
C GLU A 273 -19.51 4.61 6.35
N ALA A 274 -20.40 3.76 6.89
CA ALA A 274 -21.42 4.16 7.85
C ALA A 274 -20.85 4.38 9.26
N VAL A 275 -19.73 3.74 9.61
CA VAL A 275 -19.09 3.87 10.94
C VAL A 275 -18.29 5.16 11.02
N SER A 276 -18.42 5.90 12.14
CA SER A 276 -17.66 7.13 12.37
C SER A 276 -16.17 6.83 12.63
N TYR A 277 -15.30 7.81 12.32
CA TYR A 277 -13.88 7.70 12.69
C TYR A 277 -13.67 7.62 14.19
N GLU A 278 -14.56 8.23 15.00
CA GLU A 278 -14.50 8.20 16.46
C GLU A 278 -14.76 6.80 17.01
N ASP A 279 -15.75 6.08 16.48
CA ASP A 279 -16.05 4.70 16.87
C ASP A 279 -14.89 3.77 16.48
N ILE A 280 -14.37 3.90 15.27
CA ILE A 280 -13.21 3.11 14.84
C ILE A 280 -11.98 3.43 15.71
N LEU A 281 -11.76 4.71 16.06
CA LEU A 281 -10.67 5.13 16.93
C LEU A 281 -10.77 4.49 18.31
N ALA A 282 -11.99 4.47 18.88
CA ALA A 282 -12.26 3.86 20.19
C ALA A 282 -11.92 2.36 20.18
N THR A 283 -12.41 1.63 19.18
CA THR A 283 -12.12 0.20 18.99
C THR A 283 -10.62 -0.07 18.84
N TRP A 284 -9.92 0.68 17.97
CA TRP A 284 -8.50 0.45 17.72
C TRP A 284 -7.62 0.80 18.92
N ARG A 285 -7.99 1.80 19.70
CA ARG A 285 -7.31 2.13 20.97
C ARG A 285 -7.52 1.02 21.99
N ALA A 286 -8.77 0.55 22.19
CA ALA A 286 -9.06 -0.54 23.11
C ALA A 286 -8.25 -1.81 22.81
N VAL A 287 -8.11 -2.17 21.52
CA VAL A 287 -7.31 -3.34 21.09
C VAL A 287 -5.82 -3.12 21.26
N SER A 288 -5.33 -1.88 21.16
CA SER A 288 -3.90 -1.55 21.21
C SER A 288 -3.33 -1.38 22.62
N GLU A 289 -4.17 -1.25 23.63
CA GLU A 289 -3.76 -1.10 25.03
C GLU A 289 -3.29 -2.43 25.61
N ASP A 290 -2.15 -2.40 26.33
CA ASP A 290 -1.76 -3.51 27.21
C ASP A 290 -2.59 -3.42 28.47
N ARG A 291 -3.46 -4.40 28.67
CA ARG A 291 -4.25 -4.54 29.89
C ARG A 291 -3.68 -5.66 30.72
N ASP A 292 -2.86 -5.32 31.71
CA ASP A 292 -2.38 -6.26 32.72
C ASP A 292 -3.47 -6.64 33.73
N ASP A 293 -4.64 -5.98 33.68
CA ASP A 293 -5.76 -6.06 34.62
C ASP A 293 -6.91 -6.95 34.16
N ILE A 294 -6.74 -7.74 33.10
CA ILE A 294 -7.77 -8.72 32.72
C ILE A 294 -7.77 -9.85 33.75
N VAL A 295 -8.68 -9.74 34.71
CA VAL A 295 -9.01 -10.82 35.64
C VAL A 295 -9.43 -12.05 34.83
N ARG A 296 -8.64 -13.12 34.92
CA ARG A 296 -8.98 -14.42 34.33
C ARG A 296 -10.33 -14.84 34.83
N LEU A 297 -11.34 -14.90 33.98
CA LEU A 297 -12.60 -15.54 34.28
C LEU A 297 -12.31 -17.05 34.43
N GLY A 298 -12.22 -17.50 35.65
CA GLY A 298 -12.03 -18.92 35.99
C GLY A 298 -10.66 -19.25 36.58
N GLY A 299 -10.47 -18.99 37.86
CA GLY A 299 -9.34 -19.56 38.55
C GLY A 299 -8.96 -18.87 39.84
N GLU A 300 -9.78 -18.96 40.87
CA GLU A 300 -9.38 -19.01 42.28
C GLU A 300 -10.57 -19.23 43.23
N ASP A 301 -11.39 -20.25 43.03
CA ASP A 301 -12.33 -20.68 44.08
C ASP A 301 -12.54 -22.20 44.16
N GLU A 302 -11.76 -23.05 43.53
CA GLU A 302 -11.84 -24.51 43.71
C GLU A 302 -10.63 -25.14 44.44
N ALA A 303 -9.87 -24.38 45.21
CA ALA A 303 -8.80 -24.93 46.04
C ALA A 303 -9.07 -24.76 47.57
N ARG A 304 -10.33 -24.68 47.98
CA ARG A 304 -10.74 -24.81 49.39
C ARG A 304 -12.13 -25.47 49.50
N ALA A 305 -12.20 -26.75 49.30
CA ALA A 305 -13.20 -27.64 49.92
C ALA A 305 -12.64 -29.04 50.01
#